data_99aa7aee8d660d7ebbde32e8033bae6a
#
_entry.id   99aa7aee8d660d7ebbde32e8033bae6a
#
_cell.length_a   1.000
_cell.length_b   1.000
_cell.length_c   1.000
_cell.angle_alpha   90.00
_cell.angle_beta   90.00
_cell.angle_gamma   90.00
#
_symmetry.space_group_name_H-M   'P 1'
#
loop_
_entity.id
_entity.type
_entity.pdbx_description
1 polymer ?
#
loop_
_entity_poly.entity_id
_entity_poly.type
_entity_poly.pdbx_seq_one_letter_code
_entity_poly.pdbx_strand_id
1 'polypeptide(L)'
;DLYDVHSDSPTKSWYGLGDWDVMASGNWIGDGGRPSLPSSSTLDLIGAIDPIVPDYHLDGNFLLKPISQGGTPLKIEIAYGEYIWITLRSEIGFAAGLPGHGILVEQQDLSFGDLDSNLVNTDPSKPWVKIVEADGNDALLRGADYGSSGDPFSFGDRFGHTGKQIWDNRGRLVPWTITVNSLSVD
;
A
#
# COMPACT_ATOMS: atom_id res chain seq x y z
N ASP A 1 6.98 15.18 10.71
CA ASP A 1 7.81 14.56 9.66
C ASP A 1 7.15 13.29 9.15
N LEU A 2 7.46 12.91 7.90
CA LEU A 2 7.08 11.63 7.33
C LEU A 2 8.14 10.59 7.69
N TYR A 3 7.71 9.32 7.84
CA TYR A 3 8.62 8.24 8.15
C TYR A 3 9.21 7.64 6.88
N ASP A 4 10.48 7.26 6.93
CA ASP A 4 11.08 6.45 5.88
C ASP A 4 10.44 5.05 5.88
N VAL A 5 9.90 4.66 4.73
CA VAL A 5 9.21 3.38 4.58
C VAL A 5 10.02 2.38 3.75
N HIS A 6 11.34 2.52 3.81
CA HIS A 6 12.34 1.56 3.30
C HIS A 6 13.43 1.36 4.35
N SER A 7 14.30 0.39 4.15
CA SER A 7 15.41 0.11 5.07
C SER A 7 16.74 0.05 4.35
N ASP A 8 17.68 0.85 4.82
CA ASP A 8 19.09 0.84 4.39
C ASP A 8 19.96 -0.06 5.25
N SER A 9 19.36 -0.91 6.10
CA SER A 9 20.10 -1.82 6.96
C SER A 9 20.98 -2.77 6.14
N PRO A 10 22.30 -2.86 6.37
CA PRO A 10 23.18 -3.75 5.62
C PRO A 10 22.81 -5.25 5.71
N THR A 11 22.07 -5.62 6.75
CA THR A 11 21.71 -7.03 7.03
C THR A 11 20.25 -7.35 6.72
N LYS A 12 19.41 -6.33 6.58
CA LYS A 12 17.96 -6.45 6.38
C LYS A 12 17.46 -5.41 5.39
N SER A 13 18.26 -5.14 4.35
CA SER A 13 17.87 -4.19 3.30
C SER A 13 16.65 -4.70 2.55
N TRP A 14 15.67 -3.84 2.38
CA TRP A 14 14.50 -4.06 1.55
C TRP A 14 13.94 -2.70 1.12
N TYR A 15 13.13 -2.69 0.06
CA TYR A 15 12.71 -1.41 -0.53
C TYR A 15 11.41 -0.85 0.04
N GLY A 16 10.83 -1.51 1.05
CA GLY A 16 9.62 -1.03 1.71
C GLY A 16 8.46 -0.89 0.74
N LEU A 17 8.01 0.34 0.56
CA LEU A 17 6.98 0.66 -0.41
C LEU A 17 7.55 0.98 -1.82
N GLY A 18 8.87 0.97 -1.98
CA GLY A 18 9.52 1.18 -3.27
C GLY A 18 9.09 2.46 -3.96
N ASP A 19 8.85 2.39 -5.26
CA ASP A 19 8.41 3.50 -6.09
C ASP A 19 6.95 3.90 -5.85
N TRP A 20 6.22 3.17 -4.99
CA TRP A 20 4.85 3.49 -4.63
C TRP A 20 4.71 4.61 -3.60
N ASP A 21 5.80 5.00 -2.93
CA ASP A 21 5.78 6.05 -1.90
C ASP A 21 7.00 6.99 -2.04
N VAL A 22 6.73 8.29 -1.92
CA VAL A 22 7.78 9.34 -1.95
C VAL A 22 8.79 9.20 -0.81
N MET A 23 8.39 8.58 0.31
CA MET A 23 9.26 8.33 1.47
C MET A 23 10.03 7.00 1.36
N ALA A 24 9.96 6.34 0.22
CA ALA A 24 10.82 5.24 -0.20
C ALA A 24 11.59 5.65 -1.46
N SER A 25 11.70 4.80 -2.49
CA SER A 25 12.38 5.16 -3.74
C SER A 25 11.54 6.01 -4.71
N GLY A 26 10.25 6.17 -4.44
CA GLY A 26 9.34 6.94 -5.28
C GLY A 26 9.66 8.42 -5.45
N ASN A 27 10.57 8.98 -4.62
CA ASN A 27 11.11 10.34 -4.78
C ASN A 27 12.03 10.48 -6.02
N TRP A 28 12.55 9.37 -6.53
CA TRP A 28 13.48 9.36 -7.67
C TRP A 28 12.81 9.06 -9.00
N ILE A 29 11.51 8.82 -9.03
CA ILE A 29 10.79 8.53 -10.29
C ILE A 29 10.94 9.69 -11.28
N GLY A 30 11.23 9.34 -12.54
CA GLY A 30 11.45 10.32 -13.59
C GLY A 30 12.63 11.27 -13.32
N ASP A 31 13.73 10.71 -12.81
CA ASP A 31 14.94 11.47 -12.41
C ASP A 31 14.63 12.54 -11.34
N GLY A 32 13.68 12.24 -10.44
CA GLY A 32 13.19 13.16 -9.40
C GLY A 32 12.21 14.22 -9.90
N GLY A 33 11.87 14.21 -11.18
CA GLY A 33 10.95 15.18 -11.77
C GLY A 33 9.46 14.83 -11.60
N ARG A 34 9.16 13.60 -11.20
CA ARG A 34 7.78 13.10 -11.00
C ARG A 34 7.69 12.17 -9.81
N PRO A 35 7.95 12.65 -8.59
CA PRO A 35 7.89 11.82 -7.40
C PRO A 35 6.50 11.24 -7.20
N SER A 36 6.42 10.02 -6.64
CA SER A 36 5.14 9.44 -6.25
C SER A 36 4.49 10.24 -5.12
N LEU A 37 3.19 10.08 -4.95
CA LEU A 37 2.50 10.58 -3.76
C LEU A 37 2.90 9.73 -2.54
N PRO A 38 2.78 10.26 -1.33
CA PRO A 38 2.85 9.44 -0.12
C PRO A 38 1.81 8.31 -0.16
N SER A 39 2.09 7.22 0.54
CA SER A 39 1.14 6.13 0.78
C SER A 39 -0.11 6.61 1.51
N SER A 40 -1.17 5.80 1.48
CA SER A 40 -2.40 6.11 2.21
C SER A 40 -2.16 6.15 3.71
N SER A 41 -1.36 5.24 4.23
CA SER A 41 -0.95 5.19 5.63
C SER A 41 -0.20 6.46 6.06
N THR A 42 0.68 6.97 5.21
CA THR A 42 1.41 8.22 5.46
C THR A 42 0.48 9.44 5.38
N LEU A 43 -0.41 9.50 4.38
CA LEU A 43 -1.37 10.60 4.24
C LEU A 43 -2.35 10.68 5.43
N ASP A 44 -2.81 9.55 5.95
CA ASP A 44 -3.65 9.48 7.16
C ASP A 44 -2.90 9.98 8.38
N LEU A 45 -1.65 9.55 8.55
CA LEU A 45 -0.81 9.93 9.68
C LEU A 45 -0.61 11.45 9.80
N ILE A 46 -0.47 12.15 8.67
CA ILE A 46 -0.32 13.61 8.66
C ILE A 46 -1.66 14.35 8.58
N GLY A 47 -2.79 13.65 8.59
CA GLY A 47 -4.12 14.23 8.52
C GLY A 47 -4.45 14.85 7.15
N ALA A 48 -3.82 14.38 6.08
CA ALA A 48 -4.02 14.90 4.73
C ALA A 48 -5.22 14.24 4.00
N ILE A 49 -5.74 13.15 4.52
CA ILE A 49 -6.91 12.44 3.99
C ILE A 49 -7.89 12.10 5.10
N ASP A 50 -9.16 11.91 4.70
CA ASP A 50 -10.22 11.38 5.56
C ASP A 50 -10.71 10.08 4.89
N PRO A 51 -10.19 8.90 5.31
CA PRO A 51 -10.44 7.66 4.61
C PRO A 51 -11.88 7.17 4.76
N ILE A 52 -12.37 6.45 3.77
CA ILE A 52 -13.63 5.72 3.89
C ILE A 52 -13.38 4.48 4.74
N VAL A 53 -14.11 4.34 5.84
CA VAL A 53 -14.07 3.16 6.72
C VAL A 53 -15.31 2.30 6.46
N PRO A 54 -15.20 1.25 5.63
CA PRO A 54 -16.34 0.40 5.32
C PRO A 54 -16.70 -0.51 6.51
N ASP A 55 -17.99 -0.77 6.68
CA ASP A 55 -18.44 -1.87 7.52
C ASP A 55 -18.29 -3.19 6.73
N TYR A 56 -17.22 -3.93 7.00
CA TYR A 56 -16.92 -5.17 6.30
C TYR A 56 -17.85 -6.35 6.67
N HIS A 57 -18.79 -6.15 7.58
CA HIS A 57 -19.86 -7.12 7.86
C HIS A 57 -21.02 -6.99 6.86
N LEU A 58 -21.05 -5.91 6.07
CA LEU A 58 -22.07 -5.65 5.08
C LEU A 58 -21.46 -5.73 3.67
N ASP A 59 -22.20 -6.39 2.76
CA ASP A 59 -21.86 -6.34 1.35
C ASP A 59 -22.00 -4.92 0.81
N GLY A 60 -21.03 -4.47 0.01
CA GLY A 60 -21.01 -3.12 -0.54
C GLY A 60 -20.22 -3.02 -1.83
N ASN A 61 -20.48 -1.96 -2.58
CA ASN A 61 -19.69 -1.56 -3.72
C ASN A 61 -19.09 -0.18 -3.48
N PHE A 62 -17.80 -0.03 -3.74
CA PHE A 62 -17.08 1.22 -3.59
C PHE A 62 -16.53 1.65 -4.95
N LEU A 63 -16.81 2.89 -5.32
CA LEU A 63 -16.22 3.53 -6.49
C LEU A 63 -15.03 4.36 -6.03
N LEU A 64 -13.83 3.90 -6.36
CA LEU A 64 -12.60 4.63 -6.04
C LEU A 64 -12.18 5.51 -7.22
N LYS A 65 -11.81 6.74 -6.91
CA LYS A 65 -11.16 7.67 -7.81
C LYS A 65 -9.63 7.56 -7.59
N PRO A 66 -8.80 7.77 -8.64
CA PRO A 66 -7.35 7.80 -8.44
C PRO A 66 -6.94 8.80 -7.35
N ILE A 67 -6.04 8.38 -6.44
CA ILE A 67 -5.59 9.25 -5.34
C ILE A 67 -4.88 10.50 -5.88
N SER A 68 -4.17 10.39 -7.00
CA SER A 68 -3.53 11.52 -7.70
C SER A 68 -4.53 12.55 -8.24
N GLN A 69 -5.80 12.21 -8.29
CA GLN A 69 -6.91 13.07 -8.73
C GLN A 69 -7.87 13.43 -7.57
N GLY A 70 -7.40 13.34 -6.33
CA GLY A 70 -8.20 13.64 -5.14
C GLY A 70 -9.16 12.50 -4.74
N GLY A 71 -8.82 11.27 -5.09
CA GLY A 71 -9.54 10.09 -4.60
C GLY A 71 -9.29 9.84 -3.12
N THR A 72 -10.20 9.09 -2.50
CA THR A 72 -10.16 8.75 -1.08
C THR A 72 -9.92 7.25 -0.93
N PRO A 73 -8.94 6.81 -0.13
CA PRO A 73 -8.68 5.40 0.13
C PRO A 73 -9.75 4.77 1.02
N LEU A 74 -9.89 3.44 0.94
CA LEU A 74 -10.56 2.68 1.99
C LEU A 74 -9.54 2.32 3.08
N LYS A 75 -10.01 2.32 4.34
CA LYS A 75 -9.25 1.87 5.52
C LYS A 75 -10.05 0.80 6.24
N ILE A 76 -9.51 -0.40 6.36
CA ILE A 76 -10.16 -1.54 7.02
C ILE A 76 -9.27 -1.98 8.17
N GLU A 77 -9.77 -1.91 9.41
CA GLU A 77 -9.08 -2.49 10.55
C GLU A 77 -9.24 -4.01 10.54
N ILE A 78 -8.14 -4.75 10.52
CA ILE A 78 -8.13 -6.23 10.50
C ILE A 78 -7.74 -6.82 11.85
N ALA A 79 -7.01 -6.05 12.67
CA ALA A 79 -6.72 -6.31 14.07
C ALA A 79 -6.49 -4.97 14.76
N TYR A 80 -6.42 -4.98 16.10
CA TYR A 80 -6.17 -3.75 16.86
C TYR A 80 -4.84 -3.10 16.43
N GLY A 81 -4.95 -1.90 15.83
CA GLY A 81 -3.81 -1.15 15.30
C GLY A 81 -3.24 -1.67 13.98
N GLU A 82 -3.91 -2.64 13.34
CA GLU A 82 -3.49 -3.19 12.05
C GLU A 82 -4.55 -2.92 10.97
N TYR A 83 -4.13 -2.33 9.87
CA TYR A 83 -5.03 -1.79 8.85
C TYR A 83 -4.65 -2.27 7.46
N ILE A 84 -5.68 -2.46 6.62
CA ILE A 84 -5.55 -2.58 5.17
C ILE A 84 -6.02 -1.26 4.56
N TRP A 85 -5.16 -0.68 3.73
CA TRP A 85 -5.45 0.49 2.92
C TRP A 85 -5.63 0.08 1.47
N ILE A 86 -6.64 0.61 0.80
CA ILE A 86 -6.98 0.26 -0.57
C ILE A 86 -7.14 1.55 -1.36
N THR A 87 -6.29 1.73 -2.36
CA THR A 87 -6.28 2.91 -3.22
C THR A 87 -6.31 2.55 -4.69
N LEU A 88 -6.94 3.40 -5.50
CA LEU A 88 -6.75 3.36 -6.94
C LEU A 88 -5.53 4.21 -7.31
N ARG A 89 -4.55 3.58 -7.96
CA ARG A 89 -3.38 4.24 -8.56
C ARG A 89 -3.58 4.36 -10.07
N SER A 90 -3.17 5.49 -10.65
CA SER A 90 -3.18 5.74 -12.09
C SER A 90 -1.82 6.26 -12.54
N GLU A 91 -1.50 6.10 -13.82
CA GLU A 91 -0.26 6.60 -14.43
C GLU A 91 -0.51 7.92 -15.17
N ILE A 92 -1.38 8.79 -14.65
CA ILE A 92 -1.80 10.04 -15.31
C ILE A 92 -1.22 11.24 -14.55
N GLY A 93 -0.77 12.24 -15.30
CA GLY A 93 -0.27 13.49 -14.73
C GLY A 93 1.01 13.28 -13.92
N PHE A 94 0.99 13.66 -12.64
CA PHE A 94 2.13 13.49 -11.74
C PHE A 94 2.47 12.03 -11.48
N ALA A 95 1.46 11.16 -11.53
CA ALA A 95 1.62 9.72 -11.32
C ALA A 95 2.11 8.94 -12.54
N ALA A 96 2.42 9.61 -13.66
CA ALA A 96 2.82 8.96 -14.92
C ALA A 96 4.15 8.18 -14.85
N GLY A 97 4.87 8.27 -13.75
CA GLY A 97 6.11 7.53 -13.53
C GLY A 97 5.96 6.31 -12.63
N LEU A 98 4.75 6.04 -12.10
CA LEU A 98 4.52 4.87 -11.24
C LEU A 98 4.82 3.56 -11.97
N PRO A 99 5.19 2.49 -11.25
CA PRO A 99 5.47 1.18 -11.85
C PRO A 99 4.29 0.57 -12.61
N GLY A 100 3.07 1.01 -12.28
CA GLY A 100 1.83 0.54 -12.89
C GLY A 100 0.60 1.23 -12.33
N HIS A 101 -0.57 0.74 -12.74
CA HIS A 101 -1.87 1.25 -12.30
C HIS A 101 -2.80 0.13 -11.84
N GLY A 102 -3.77 0.46 -11.02
CA GLY A 102 -4.74 -0.50 -10.46
C GLY A 102 -5.04 -0.25 -9.00
N ILE A 103 -5.62 -1.23 -8.35
CA ILE A 103 -5.91 -1.17 -6.92
C ILE A 103 -4.64 -1.58 -6.15
N LEU A 104 -3.99 -0.60 -5.53
CA LEU A 104 -2.86 -0.86 -4.63
C LEU A 104 -3.36 -1.12 -3.23
N VAL A 105 -2.83 -2.17 -2.61
CA VAL A 105 -3.20 -2.60 -1.26
C VAL A 105 -1.99 -2.48 -0.35
N GLU A 106 -2.11 -1.70 0.72
CA GLU A 106 -1.09 -1.56 1.76
C GLU A 106 -1.57 -2.26 3.04
N GLN A 107 -0.68 -2.95 3.73
CA GLN A 107 -0.92 -3.49 5.07
C GLN A 107 -0.01 -2.77 6.05
N GLN A 108 -0.62 -2.15 7.07
CA GLN A 108 0.06 -1.36 8.10
C GLN A 108 -0.18 -1.97 9.48
N ASP A 109 0.87 -2.07 10.30
CA ASP A 109 0.77 -2.45 11.70
C ASP A 109 1.48 -1.43 12.60
N LEU A 110 0.70 -0.70 13.39
CA LEU A 110 1.18 0.33 14.30
C LEU A 110 1.95 -0.23 15.51
N SER A 111 1.93 -1.55 15.72
CA SER A 111 2.67 -2.19 16.81
C SER A 111 4.14 -2.45 16.47
N PHE A 112 4.52 -2.27 15.20
CA PHE A 112 5.89 -2.44 14.74
C PHE A 112 6.59 -1.09 14.56
N GLY A 113 7.92 -1.14 14.57
CA GLY A 113 8.75 0.06 14.45
C GLY A 113 8.80 0.91 15.72
N ASP A 114 9.67 1.88 15.70
CA ASP A 114 9.80 2.91 16.73
C ASP A 114 9.60 4.28 16.05
N LEU A 115 8.39 4.82 16.19
CA LEU A 115 8.00 6.08 15.56
C LEU A 115 8.75 7.27 16.16
N ASP A 116 9.05 7.23 17.47
CA ASP A 116 9.74 8.32 18.16
C ASP A 116 11.20 8.47 17.67
N SER A 117 11.81 7.35 17.30
CA SER A 117 13.18 7.31 16.77
C SER A 117 13.24 7.29 15.23
N ASN A 118 12.11 7.39 14.54
CA ASN A 118 11.99 7.23 13.09
C ASN A 118 12.57 5.89 12.58
N LEU A 119 12.40 4.82 13.36
CA LEU A 119 12.85 3.47 13.03
C LEU A 119 11.68 2.59 12.61
N VAL A 120 10.96 3.02 11.60
CA VAL A 120 9.90 2.22 10.96
C VAL A 120 10.48 1.44 9.77
N ASN A 121 9.85 0.36 9.39
CA ASN A 121 10.27 -0.50 8.28
C ASN A 121 11.74 -0.95 8.29
N THR A 122 12.38 -1.01 9.46
CA THR A 122 13.78 -1.43 9.61
C THR A 122 13.93 -2.96 9.61
N ASP A 123 12.84 -3.71 9.74
CA ASP A 123 12.84 -5.17 9.73
C ASP A 123 11.74 -5.70 8.78
N PRO A 124 12.11 -6.34 7.65
CA PRO A 124 11.13 -6.86 6.69
C PRO A 124 10.28 -8.02 7.26
N SER A 125 10.69 -8.63 8.36
CA SER A 125 9.88 -9.65 9.05
C SER A 125 8.76 -9.04 9.92
N LYS A 126 8.83 -7.72 10.17
CA LYS A 126 7.90 -6.94 10.99
C LYS A 126 7.68 -5.57 10.35
N PRO A 127 7.15 -5.50 9.13
CA PRO A 127 6.97 -4.24 8.44
C PRO A 127 5.92 -3.39 9.15
N TRP A 128 6.25 -2.13 9.40
CA TRP A 128 5.26 -1.15 9.83
C TRP A 128 4.21 -0.89 8.75
N VAL A 129 4.66 -0.87 7.48
CA VAL A 129 3.79 -0.85 6.31
C VAL A 129 4.47 -1.61 5.15
N LYS A 130 3.69 -2.35 4.38
CA LYS A 130 4.13 -3.07 3.18
C LYS A 130 3.06 -3.04 2.10
N ILE A 131 3.45 -3.26 0.86
CA ILE A 131 2.53 -3.55 -0.23
C ILE A 131 2.13 -5.03 -0.18
N VAL A 132 0.85 -5.30 -0.37
CA VAL A 132 0.33 -6.64 -0.65
C VAL A 132 0.32 -6.79 -2.17
N GLU A 133 1.37 -7.37 -2.71
CA GLU A 133 1.58 -7.51 -4.15
C GLU A 133 0.59 -8.52 -4.74
N ALA A 134 -0.12 -8.11 -5.81
CA ALA A 134 -1.16 -8.96 -6.43
C ALA A 134 -0.57 -10.22 -7.08
N ASP A 135 0.62 -10.12 -7.66
CA ASP A 135 1.34 -11.26 -8.27
C ASP A 135 1.89 -12.25 -7.24
N GLY A 136 1.96 -11.85 -5.96
CA GLY A 136 2.34 -12.70 -4.84
C GLY A 136 3.81 -13.06 -4.77
N ASN A 137 4.66 -12.39 -5.51
CA ASN A 137 6.09 -12.66 -5.50
C ASN A 137 6.84 -12.04 -4.31
N ASP A 138 6.20 -11.07 -3.60
CA ASP A 138 6.74 -10.33 -2.47
C ASP A 138 8.12 -9.71 -2.78
N ALA A 139 8.30 -9.17 -4.00
CA ALA A 139 9.57 -8.68 -4.50
C ALA A 139 10.09 -7.46 -3.73
N LEU A 140 9.20 -6.55 -3.39
CA LEU A 140 9.52 -5.41 -2.51
C LEU A 140 10.01 -5.87 -1.14
N LEU A 141 9.28 -6.81 -0.51
CA LEU A 141 9.61 -7.33 0.82
C LEU A 141 10.96 -8.07 0.84
N ARG A 142 11.31 -8.71 -0.27
CA ARG A 142 12.59 -9.41 -0.44
C ARG A 142 13.74 -8.52 -0.91
N GLY A 143 13.48 -7.24 -1.18
CA GLY A 143 14.46 -6.32 -1.76
C GLY A 143 14.92 -6.72 -3.17
N ALA A 144 14.02 -7.29 -3.96
CA ALA A 144 14.32 -7.78 -5.31
C ALA A 144 14.06 -6.72 -6.40
N ASP A 145 13.10 -5.83 -6.18
CA ASP A 145 12.81 -4.69 -7.05
C ASP A 145 12.28 -3.48 -6.26
N TYR A 146 11.98 -2.41 -6.97
CA TYR A 146 11.42 -1.17 -6.42
C TYR A 146 9.91 -1.02 -6.65
N GLY A 147 9.27 -2.05 -7.15
CA GLY A 147 7.87 -2.09 -7.54
C GLY A 147 7.70 -2.40 -9.02
N SER A 148 6.60 -3.03 -9.34
CA SER A 148 6.29 -3.53 -10.68
C SER A 148 4.83 -3.30 -11.06
N SER A 149 4.51 -3.43 -12.34
CA SER A 149 3.12 -3.39 -12.82
C SER A 149 2.28 -4.59 -12.37
N GLY A 150 2.90 -5.60 -11.75
CA GLY A 150 2.25 -6.76 -11.16
C GLY A 150 1.77 -6.56 -9.72
N ASP A 151 2.18 -5.49 -9.05
CA ASP A 151 1.83 -5.24 -7.65
C ASP A 151 0.36 -4.82 -7.46
N PRO A 152 -0.24 -3.95 -8.31
CA PRO A 152 -1.63 -3.58 -8.17
C PRO A 152 -2.58 -4.67 -8.66
N PHE A 153 -3.70 -4.80 -7.97
CA PHE A 153 -4.79 -5.66 -8.40
C PHE A 153 -5.55 -5.05 -9.58
N SER A 154 -5.87 -5.89 -10.57
CA SER A 154 -6.56 -5.54 -11.81
C SER A 154 -7.99 -6.06 -11.87
N PHE A 155 -8.71 -5.73 -12.94
CA PHE A 155 -10.07 -6.23 -13.18
C PHE A 155 -10.15 -7.75 -13.05
N GLY A 156 -11.08 -8.22 -12.22
CA GLY A 156 -11.32 -9.64 -11.95
C GLY A 156 -10.53 -10.21 -10.79
N ASP A 157 -9.49 -9.51 -10.33
CA ASP A 157 -8.70 -9.95 -9.19
C ASP A 157 -9.49 -9.92 -7.88
N ARG A 158 -9.05 -10.78 -6.95
CA ARG A 158 -9.63 -10.91 -5.61
C ARG A 158 -8.54 -10.93 -4.56
N PHE A 159 -8.84 -10.33 -3.41
CA PHE A 159 -7.96 -10.38 -2.25
C PHE A 159 -8.75 -10.36 -0.94
N GLY A 160 -8.12 -10.82 0.13
CA GLY A 160 -8.72 -10.95 1.46
C GLY A 160 -8.85 -12.42 1.88
N HIS A 161 -10.07 -12.92 2.09
CA HIS A 161 -10.29 -14.34 2.45
C HIS A 161 -10.02 -15.28 1.28
N THR A 162 -10.36 -14.84 0.06
CA THR A 162 -10.13 -15.60 -1.19
C THR A 162 -9.32 -14.76 -2.18
N GLY A 163 -8.70 -15.42 -3.16
CA GLY A 163 -7.72 -14.81 -4.06
C GLY A 163 -6.36 -14.66 -3.37
N LYS A 164 -5.71 -13.51 -3.47
CA LYS A 164 -4.52 -13.19 -2.66
C LYS A 164 -4.96 -13.09 -1.20
N GLN A 165 -4.59 -14.06 -0.39
CA GLN A 165 -4.98 -14.11 1.01
C GLN A 165 -4.27 -13.02 1.82
N ILE A 166 -5.03 -12.36 2.71
CA ILE A 166 -4.52 -11.39 3.66
C ILE A 166 -4.66 -11.95 5.07
N TRP A 167 -3.54 -11.98 5.78
CA TRP A 167 -3.45 -12.46 7.14
C TRP A 167 -3.00 -11.34 8.05
N ASP A 168 -3.62 -11.26 9.25
CA ASP A 168 -3.10 -10.37 10.28
C ASP A 168 -1.77 -10.93 10.87
N ASN A 169 -1.05 -10.11 11.60
CA ASN A 169 0.23 -10.48 12.20
C ASN A 169 0.12 -11.53 13.31
N ARG A 170 -1.10 -11.96 13.66
CA ARG A 170 -1.37 -13.09 14.56
C ARG A 170 -1.70 -14.37 13.80
N GLY A 171 -1.61 -14.35 12.47
CA GLY A 171 -1.88 -15.49 11.61
C GLY A 171 -3.37 -15.80 11.44
N ARG A 172 -4.25 -14.81 11.57
CA ARG A 172 -5.69 -14.97 11.31
C ARG A 172 -6.01 -14.42 9.93
N LEU A 173 -6.68 -15.22 9.13
CA LEU A 173 -7.17 -14.82 7.81
C LEU A 173 -8.34 -13.83 7.98
N VAL A 174 -8.33 -12.73 7.22
CA VAL A 174 -9.42 -11.76 7.25
C VAL A 174 -10.74 -12.40 6.82
N PRO A 175 -11.90 -11.99 7.38
CA PRO A 175 -13.19 -12.66 7.11
C PRO A 175 -13.90 -12.16 5.84
N TRP A 176 -13.33 -11.21 5.13
CA TRP A 176 -13.92 -10.56 3.96
C TRP A 176 -13.12 -10.84 2.68
N THR A 177 -13.76 -10.68 1.53
CA THR A 177 -13.12 -10.71 0.21
C THR A 177 -13.53 -9.49 -0.58
N ILE A 178 -12.58 -8.86 -1.23
CA ILE A 178 -12.80 -7.77 -2.18
C ILE A 178 -12.52 -8.30 -3.59
N THR A 179 -13.39 -7.92 -4.53
CA THR A 179 -13.23 -8.20 -5.96
C THR A 179 -13.15 -6.88 -6.72
N VAL A 180 -12.21 -6.77 -7.63
CA VAL A 180 -12.10 -5.61 -8.53
C VAL A 180 -13.07 -5.83 -9.69
N ASN A 181 -14.25 -5.23 -9.60
CA ASN A 181 -15.36 -5.44 -10.56
C ASN A 181 -15.22 -4.60 -11.84
N SER A 182 -14.48 -3.51 -11.77
CA SER A 182 -14.15 -2.66 -12.92
C SER A 182 -12.87 -1.88 -12.61
N LEU A 183 -12.14 -1.51 -13.64
CA LEU A 183 -10.97 -0.64 -13.52
C LEU A 183 -11.00 0.33 -14.70
N SER A 184 -11.15 1.63 -14.40
CA SER A 184 -10.92 2.74 -15.33
C SER A 184 -10.00 3.72 -14.64
N VAL A 185 -8.91 4.06 -15.29
CA VAL A 185 -7.87 4.96 -14.76
C VAL A 185 -7.68 6.21 -15.63
N ASP A 186 -8.63 6.41 -16.57
CA ASP A 186 -8.68 7.52 -17.52
C ASP A 186 -9.19 8.83 -16.87
#